data_4948a534a9c6ef94e087ccb9a760bae8
#
_entry.id   4948a534a9c6ef94e087ccb9a760bae8
#
_cell.length_a   1.000
_cell.length_b   1.000
_cell.length_c   1.000
_cell.angle_alpha   90.00
_cell.angle_beta   90.00
_cell.angle_gamma   90.00
#
_symmetry.space_group_name_H-M   'P 1'
#
loop_
_entity.id
_entity.type
_entity.pdbx_description
1 polymer ?
#
loop_
_entity_poly.entity_id
_entity_poly.type
_entity_poly.pdbx_seq_one_letter_code
_entity_poly.pdbx_strand_id
1 'polypeptide(L)'
;MKVYINDTKLINKKFYPLELFYSGYLPNIKSNIDPKKFYTIMIVDEDAPSKTNPINKYMIHLLIINNKTTIFDYKPPNPPINSGPHRYHVLVYEQSNIIDKFNINIDSRPKFNFDKFVLTNILKLFDKFMFQTERI
;
A
#
# COMPACT_ATOMS: atom_id res chain seq x y z
N MET A 1 2.05 5.02 -13.31
CA MET A 1 0.89 4.51 -12.52
C MET A 1 -0.17 5.59 -12.43
N LYS A 2 -1.42 5.19 -12.55
CA LYS A 2 -2.58 6.07 -12.32
C LYS A 2 -3.37 5.52 -11.15
N VAL A 3 -3.70 6.39 -10.20
CA VAL A 3 -4.44 6.03 -8.99
C VAL A 3 -5.68 6.92 -8.88
N TYR A 4 -6.85 6.30 -8.72
CA TYR A 4 -8.13 7.00 -8.59
C TYR A 4 -8.79 6.63 -7.27
N ILE A 5 -9.35 7.61 -6.57
CA ILE A 5 -10.29 7.40 -5.48
C ILE A 5 -11.65 7.83 -6.00
N ASN A 6 -12.55 6.88 -6.19
CA ASN A 6 -13.79 7.11 -6.95
C ASN A 6 -13.45 7.72 -8.32
N ASP A 7 -13.99 8.90 -8.63
CA ASP A 7 -13.73 9.60 -9.89
C ASP A 7 -12.55 10.58 -9.81
N THR A 8 -11.92 10.71 -8.64
CA THR A 8 -10.82 11.63 -8.44
C THR A 8 -9.49 10.98 -8.79
N LYS A 9 -8.84 11.46 -9.85
CA LYS A 9 -7.48 11.04 -10.18
C LYS A 9 -6.49 11.74 -9.25
N LEU A 10 -5.72 10.96 -8.50
CA LEU A 10 -4.70 11.51 -7.63
C LEU A 10 -3.48 11.96 -8.43
N ILE A 11 -2.74 12.91 -7.86
CA ILE A 11 -1.46 13.40 -8.38
C ILE A 11 -0.36 12.86 -7.47
N ASN A 12 0.69 12.30 -8.07
CA ASN A 12 1.80 11.73 -7.32
C ASN A 12 2.42 12.76 -6.37
N LYS A 13 2.66 12.33 -5.14
CA LYS A 13 3.26 13.11 -4.04
C LYS A 13 2.39 14.22 -3.47
N LYS A 14 1.15 14.37 -3.95
CA LYS A 14 0.26 15.43 -3.49
C LYS A 14 -0.44 15.07 -2.18
N PHE A 15 -0.76 16.09 -1.39
CA PHE A 15 -1.59 15.99 -0.19
C PHE A 15 -3.07 16.06 -0.55
N TYR A 16 -3.88 15.23 0.12
CA TYR A 16 -5.34 15.21 -0.03
C TYR A 16 -6.00 15.23 1.35
N PRO A 17 -7.15 15.90 1.49
CA PRO A 17 -7.90 15.88 2.76
C PRO A 17 -8.40 14.45 3.06
N LEU A 18 -8.43 14.10 4.35
CA LEU A 18 -8.80 12.75 4.79
C LEU A 18 -10.22 12.36 4.35
N GLU A 19 -11.12 13.34 4.21
CA GLU A 19 -12.51 13.14 3.77
C GLU A 19 -12.59 12.43 2.41
N LEU A 20 -11.59 12.60 1.54
CA LEU A 20 -11.55 11.92 0.26
C LEU A 20 -11.62 10.40 0.41
N PHE A 21 -11.11 9.88 1.53
CA PHE A 21 -11.00 8.45 1.79
C PHE A 21 -12.12 7.87 2.64
N TYR A 22 -13.11 8.68 3.05
CA TYR A 22 -14.18 8.25 3.97
C TYR A 22 -15.11 7.20 3.39
N SER A 23 -15.26 7.13 2.06
CA SER A 23 -16.08 6.10 1.43
C SER A 23 -15.53 4.69 1.66
N GLY A 24 -14.22 4.57 1.90
CA GLY A 24 -13.56 3.29 2.09
C GLY A 24 -13.42 2.46 0.82
N TYR A 25 -13.76 3.01 -0.35
CA TYR A 25 -13.63 2.29 -1.61
C TYR A 25 -12.17 2.02 -1.95
N LEU A 26 -11.91 0.80 -2.42
CA LEU A 26 -10.60 0.41 -2.90
C LEU A 26 -10.14 1.37 -4.01
N PRO A 27 -8.92 1.92 -3.91
CA PRO A 27 -8.38 2.72 -4.99
C PRO A 27 -8.33 1.95 -6.31
N ASN A 28 -8.65 2.61 -7.39
CA ASN A 28 -8.46 2.05 -8.72
C ASN A 28 -7.01 2.33 -9.15
N ILE A 29 -6.21 1.28 -9.18
CA ILE A 29 -4.78 1.36 -9.49
C ILE A 29 -4.58 0.83 -10.90
N LYS A 30 -4.04 1.68 -11.78
CA LYS A 30 -3.72 1.31 -13.17
C LYS A 30 -2.22 1.43 -13.37
N SER A 31 -1.58 0.33 -13.69
CA SER A 31 -0.17 0.26 -14.00
C SER A 31 0.04 -0.53 -15.29
N ASN A 32 1.13 -0.24 -15.99
CA ASN A 32 1.39 -0.83 -17.31
C ASN A 32 2.03 -2.22 -17.17
N ILE A 33 1.37 -3.11 -16.44
CA ILE A 33 1.85 -4.46 -16.18
C ILE A 33 1.74 -5.35 -17.41
N ASP A 34 2.61 -6.37 -17.48
CA ASP A 34 2.54 -7.43 -18.47
C ASP A 34 1.57 -8.52 -17.98
N PRO A 35 0.46 -8.79 -18.71
CA PRO A 35 -0.53 -9.78 -18.27
C PRO A 35 0.00 -11.20 -18.20
N LYS A 36 1.18 -11.46 -18.74
CA LYS A 36 1.85 -12.78 -18.69
C LYS A 36 2.72 -12.97 -17.45
N LYS A 37 2.87 -11.93 -16.62
CA LYS A 37 3.70 -11.96 -15.41
C LYS A 37 2.86 -11.85 -14.17
N PHE A 38 3.46 -12.14 -13.01
CA PHE A 38 2.81 -12.00 -11.72
C PHE A 38 3.34 -10.78 -10.97
N TYR A 39 2.44 -10.10 -10.28
CA TYR A 39 2.75 -8.89 -9.54
C TYR A 39 2.16 -8.92 -8.14
N THR A 40 2.86 -8.26 -7.23
CA THR A 40 2.39 -7.94 -5.88
C THR A 40 2.04 -6.46 -5.83
N ILE A 41 0.87 -6.14 -5.31
CA ILE A 41 0.38 -4.77 -5.16
C ILE A 41 0.24 -4.48 -3.68
N MET A 42 0.84 -3.38 -3.21
CA MET A 42 0.79 -2.98 -1.81
C MET A 42 0.44 -1.50 -1.66
N ILE A 43 -0.29 -1.19 -0.60
CA ILE A 43 -0.41 0.17 -0.09
C ILE A 43 0.13 0.14 1.33
N VAL A 44 1.12 0.98 1.62
CA VAL A 44 1.78 1.02 2.92
C VAL A 44 1.94 2.45 3.42
N ASP A 45 1.81 2.63 4.74
CA ASP A 45 2.06 3.90 5.44
C ASP A 45 3.46 3.85 6.05
N GLU A 46 4.37 4.69 5.56
CA GLU A 46 5.73 4.72 6.09
C GLU A 46 5.86 5.55 7.37
N ASP A 47 4.82 6.26 7.78
CA ASP A 47 4.86 7.22 8.89
C ASP A 47 3.99 6.82 10.09
N ALA A 48 3.64 5.55 10.22
CA ALA A 48 2.79 5.07 11.30
C ALA A 48 3.57 4.88 12.60
N PRO A 49 3.10 5.38 13.76
CA PRO A 49 1.93 6.24 13.94
C PRO A 49 2.18 7.73 13.63
N SER A 50 3.44 8.15 13.48
CA SER A 50 3.80 9.50 13.08
C SER A 50 5.16 9.51 12.39
N LYS A 51 5.43 10.54 11.58
CA LYS A 51 6.72 10.69 10.88
C LYS A 51 7.89 10.80 11.85
N THR A 52 7.70 11.41 13.02
CA THR A 52 8.76 11.59 14.03
C THR A 52 9.00 10.35 14.87
N ASN A 53 8.04 9.44 14.92
CA ASN A 53 8.16 8.18 15.66
C ASN A 53 7.47 7.03 14.90
N PRO A 54 8.04 6.60 13.77
CA PRO A 54 7.38 5.63 12.87
C PRO A 54 7.61 4.18 13.30
N ILE A 55 7.27 3.84 14.54
CA ILE A 55 7.52 2.51 15.11
C ILE A 55 6.71 1.39 14.42
N ASN A 56 5.61 1.72 13.73
CA ASN A 56 4.82 0.78 12.95
C ASN A 56 5.04 0.94 11.44
N LYS A 57 6.17 1.46 11.05
CA LYS A 57 6.62 1.55 9.66
C LYS A 57 6.93 0.14 9.15
N TYR A 58 6.47 -0.30 8.05
CA TYR A 58 5.42 0.20 7.17
C TYR A 58 4.10 -0.46 7.54
N MET A 59 3.13 0.31 7.98
CA MET A 59 1.78 -0.22 8.22
C MET A 59 1.16 -0.62 6.89
N ILE A 60 0.71 -1.86 6.79
CA ILE A 60 0.12 -2.35 5.54
C ILE A 60 -1.37 -2.02 5.47
N HIS A 61 -1.78 -1.40 4.36
CA HIS A 61 -3.17 -1.04 4.09
C HIS A 61 -3.80 -1.89 2.99
N LEU A 62 -2.99 -2.54 2.17
CA LEU A 62 -3.43 -3.47 1.14
C LEU A 62 -2.27 -4.39 0.77
N LEU A 63 -2.54 -5.68 0.61
CA LEU A 63 -1.59 -6.61 0.02
C LEU A 63 -2.34 -7.57 -0.90
N ILE A 64 -2.00 -7.52 -2.19
CA ILE A 64 -2.49 -8.44 -3.20
C ILE A 64 -1.26 -9.12 -3.81
N ILE A 65 -1.28 -10.44 -3.88
CA ILE A 65 -0.23 -11.23 -4.53
C ILE A 65 -0.79 -11.94 -5.76
N ASN A 66 0.11 -12.36 -6.64
CA ASN A 66 -0.25 -13.14 -7.83
C ASN A 66 -1.33 -12.44 -8.67
N ASN A 67 -1.26 -11.13 -8.77
CA ASN A 67 -2.20 -10.24 -9.48
C ASN A 67 -3.60 -10.13 -8.86
N LYS A 68 -4.08 -11.12 -8.12
CA LYS A 68 -5.50 -11.19 -7.73
C LYS A 68 -5.80 -11.80 -6.36
N THR A 69 -4.81 -12.34 -5.66
CA THR A 69 -5.04 -12.97 -4.35
C THR A 69 -4.85 -11.96 -3.24
N THR A 70 -5.93 -11.55 -2.60
CA THR A 70 -5.89 -10.58 -1.50
C THR A 70 -5.43 -11.27 -0.21
N ILE A 71 -4.35 -10.77 0.38
CA ILE A 71 -3.82 -11.22 1.67
C ILE A 71 -4.29 -10.29 2.80
N PHE A 72 -4.10 -8.98 2.63
CA PHE A 72 -4.70 -7.97 3.50
C PHE A 72 -5.67 -7.12 2.68
N ASP A 73 -6.93 -7.12 3.10
CA ASP A 73 -7.96 -6.27 2.51
C ASP A 73 -7.60 -4.79 2.66
N TYR A 74 -8.07 -3.98 1.73
CA TYR A 74 -7.83 -2.55 1.79
C TYR A 74 -8.41 -1.94 3.06
N LYS A 75 -7.56 -1.22 3.77
CA LYS A 75 -7.92 -0.38 4.90
C LYS A 75 -7.61 1.08 4.54
N PRO A 76 -8.61 1.97 4.52
CA PRO A 76 -8.37 3.37 4.17
C PRO A 76 -7.40 4.04 5.14
N PRO A 77 -6.78 5.15 4.75
CA PRO A 77 -6.00 5.97 5.67
C PRO A 77 -6.78 6.31 6.93
N ASN A 78 -6.15 6.11 8.09
CA ASN A 78 -6.72 6.44 9.39
C ASN A 78 -5.61 6.91 10.35
N PRO A 79 -4.86 7.96 9.97
CA PRO A 79 -3.78 8.45 10.81
C PRO A 79 -4.31 8.99 12.13
N PRO A 80 -3.55 8.86 13.23
CA PRO A 80 -3.95 9.43 14.51
C PRO A 80 -4.09 10.96 14.43
N ILE A 81 -5.02 11.51 15.21
CA ILE A 81 -5.24 12.95 15.25
C ILE A 81 -3.94 13.66 15.63
N ASN A 82 -3.64 14.77 14.93
CA ASN A 82 -2.47 15.62 15.17
C ASN A 82 -1.12 14.90 15.05
N SER A 83 -1.06 13.75 14.37
CA SER A 83 0.20 13.05 14.09
C SER A 83 0.95 13.61 12.86
N GLY A 84 0.35 14.57 12.17
CA GLY A 84 0.89 15.18 10.96
C GLY A 84 0.60 14.38 9.70
N PRO A 85 1.09 14.84 8.55
CA PRO A 85 0.90 14.12 7.29
C PRO A 85 1.60 12.77 7.28
N HIS A 86 0.89 11.75 6.77
CA HIS A 86 1.44 10.43 6.53
C HIS A 86 1.59 10.21 5.03
N ARG A 87 2.69 9.53 4.66
CA ARG A 87 2.97 9.15 3.27
C ARG A 87 2.47 7.74 3.03
N TYR A 88 1.54 7.62 2.08
CA TYR A 88 0.96 6.35 1.66
C TYR A 88 1.55 5.99 0.30
N HIS A 89 2.28 4.88 0.25
CA HIS A 89 2.91 4.41 -0.97
C HIS A 89 2.05 3.34 -1.61
N VAL A 90 1.76 3.50 -2.90
CA VAL A 90 1.16 2.48 -3.73
C VAL A 90 2.29 1.86 -4.54
N LEU A 91 2.55 0.57 -4.30
CA LEU A 91 3.72 -0.11 -4.84
C LEU A 91 3.28 -1.32 -5.67
N VAL A 92 3.87 -1.47 -6.85
CA VAL A 92 3.70 -2.64 -7.69
C VAL A 92 5.06 -3.30 -7.85
N TYR A 93 5.16 -4.55 -7.42
CA TYR A 93 6.38 -5.35 -7.55
C TYR A 93 6.17 -6.48 -8.53
N GLU A 94 7.17 -6.73 -9.39
CA GLU A 94 7.20 -7.92 -10.24
C GLU A 94 7.67 -9.11 -9.42
N GLN A 95 6.96 -10.24 -9.55
CA GLN A 95 7.30 -11.51 -8.90
C GLN A 95 8.08 -12.40 -9.86
N SER A 96 9.13 -13.08 -9.35
CA SER A 96 9.83 -14.11 -10.13
C SER A 96 9.02 -15.40 -10.22
N ASN A 97 8.24 -15.70 -9.18
CA ASN A 97 7.45 -16.92 -9.06
C ASN A 97 6.10 -16.61 -8.40
N ILE A 98 5.16 -17.55 -8.53
CA ILE A 98 3.92 -17.52 -7.76
C ILE A 98 4.26 -17.59 -6.27
N ILE A 99 3.59 -16.77 -5.46
CA ILE A 99 3.76 -16.78 -4.00
C ILE A 99 2.66 -17.66 -3.39
N ASP A 100 3.07 -18.60 -2.53
CA ASP A 100 2.12 -19.41 -1.78
C ASP A 100 1.60 -18.59 -0.58
N LYS A 101 0.29 -18.30 -0.56
CA LYS A 101 -0.33 -17.50 0.49
C LYS A 101 -0.18 -18.13 1.88
N PHE A 102 -0.06 -19.43 1.98
CA PHE A 102 0.10 -20.14 3.27
C PHE A 102 1.48 -19.94 3.90
N ASN A 103 2.44 -19.43 3.14
CA ASN A 103 3.78 -19.10 3.64
C ASN A 103 3.90 -17.66 4.13
N ILE A 104 2.80 -16.91 4.13
CA ILE A 104 2.79 -15.51 4.58
C ILE A 104 2.24 -15.47 6.01
N ASN A 105 3.04 -14.87 6.94
CA ASN A 105 2.57 -14.64 8.29
C ASN A 105 1.72 -13.36 8.31
N ILE A 106 0.44 -13.50 8.65
CA ILE A 106 -0.54 -12.41 8.64
C ILE A 106 -1.16 -12.16 10.02
N ASP A 107 -0.39 -12.35 11.10
CA ASP A 107 -0.89 -12.17 12.47
C ASP A 107 -1.55 -10.82 12.68
N SER A 108 -0.92 -9.75 12.23
CA SER A 108 -1.51 -8.42 12.28
C SER A 108 -0.82 -7.48 11.30
N ARG A 109 -1.52 -6.40 10.92
CA ARG A 109 -0.99 -5.39 10.00
C ARG A 109 0.25 -4.68 10.54
N PRO A 110 0.30 -4.27 11.83
CA PRO A 110 1.50 -3.65 12.37
C PRO A 110 2.71 -4.59 12.49
N LYS A 111 2.46 -5.89 12.54
CA LYS A 111 3.52 -6.90 12.66
C LYS A 111 3.98 -7.44 11.31
N PHE A 112 3.35 -7.04 10.23
CA PHE A 112 3.77 -7.46 8.90
C PHE A 112 5.14 -6.85 8.57
N ASN A 113 6.12 -7.70 8.33
CA ASN A 113 7.47 -7.25 8.00
C ASN A 113 7.60 -7.04 6.49
N PHE A 114 7.39 -5.80 6.07
CA PHE A 114 7.45 -5.38 4.68
C PHE A 114 8.81 -5.71 4.04
N ASP A 115 9.90 -5.32 4.68
CA ASP A 115 11.25 -5.50 4.11
C ASP A 115 11.59 -6.98 3.94
N LYS A 116 11.26 -7.80 4.94
CA LYS A 116 11.48 -9.25 4.88
C LYS A 116 10.64 -9.88 3.78
N PHE A 117 9.39 -9.45 3.62
CA PHE A 117 8.50 -9.97 2.58
C PHE A 117 9.05 -9.69 1.19
N VAL A 118 9.50 -8.47 0.93
CA VAL A 118 10.09 -8.06 -0.35
C VAL A 118 11.35 -8.87 -0.64
N LEU A 119 12.22 -9.01 0.36
CA LEU A 119 13.49 -9.74 0.20
C LEU A 119 13.28 -11.23 0.00
N THR A 120 12.46 -11.86 0.85
CA THR A 120 12.21 -13.31 0.81
C THR A 120 11.59 -13.75 -0.51
N ASN A 121 10.70 -12.94 -1.07
CA ASN A 121 10.00 -13.25 -2.32
C ASN A 121 10.71 -12.69 -3.56
N ILE A 122 11.89 -12.10 -3.38
CA ILE A 122 12.72 -11.57 -4.47
C ILE A 122 11.90 -10.62 -5.36
N LEU A 123 11.16 -9.72 -4.72
CA LEU A 123 10.30 -8.78 -5.42
C LEU A 123 11.12 -7.65 -6.03
N LYS A 124 10.80 -7.32 -7.28
CA LYS A 124 11.45 -6.22 -8.00
C LYS A 124 10.46 -5.08 -8.19
N LEU A 125 10.80 -3.90 -7.69
CA LEU A 125 9.92 -2.74 -7.85
C LEU A 125 9.71 -2.45 -9.33
N PHE A 126 8.44 -2.44 -9.73
CA PHE A 126 8.01 -2.19 -11.10
C PHE A 126 7.44 -0.77 -11.27
N ASP A 127 6.60 -0.34 -10.32
CA ASP A 127 5.94 0.96 -10.38
C ASP A 127 5.64 1.47 -8.98
N LYS A 128 5.57 2.78 -8.82
CA LYS A 128 5.31 3.39 -7.51
C LYS A 128 4.55 4.69 -7.63
N PHE A 129 3.78 4.98 -6.59
CA PHE A 129 3.00 6.20 -6.46
C PHE A 129 2.91 6.55 -4.97
N MET A 130 2.81 7.83 -4.64
CA MET A 130 2.68 8.25 -3.26
C MET A 130 1.68 9.39 -3.14
N PHE A 131 0.84 9.34 -2.11
CA PHE A 131 0.00 10.45 -1.71
C PHE A 131 0.11 10.66 -0.21
N GLN A 132 -0.34 11.83 0.25
CA GLN A 132 -0.29 12.17 1.66
C GLN A 132 -1.67 12.58 2.16
N THR A 133 -1.95 12.26 3.42
CA THR A 133 -3.12 12.77 4.13
C THR A 133 -2.84 12.82 5.63
N GLU A 134 -3.67 13.55 6.37
CA GLU A 134 -3.56 13.66 7.83
C GLU A 134 -4.94 13.85 8.46
N ARG A 135 -5.01 13.59 9.76
CA ARG A 135 -6.17 13.90 10.59
C ARG A 135 -5.85 15.12 11.43
N ILE A 136 -6.63 16.15 11.22
CA ILE A 136 -6.48 17.42 11.96
C ILE A 136 -7.41 17.44 13.16
#